data_3d03d3ddd58e97e6612b38fa75d4553a
#
_entry.id   3d03d3ddd58e97e6612b38fa75d4553a
#
_cell.length_a   1.000
_cell.length_b   1.000
_cell.length_c   1.000
_cell.angle_alpha   90.00
_cell.angle_beta   90.00
_cell.angle_gamma   90.00
#
_symmetry.space_group_name_H-M   'P 1'
#
loop_
_entity.id
_entity.type
_entity.pdbx_description
1 polymer ?
#
loop_
_entity_poly.entity_id
_entity_poly.type
_entity_poly.pdbx_seq_one_letter_code
_entity_poly.pdbx_strand_id
1 'polypeptide(L)'
;MTTLTASLVTLPKRQPLVFLMVAIALWLGLYQLLLPLSEAAVAALPVDRASHLGGALQFFIYDTPKVLMLLTGVVFVMGMINSYFTPERTRALLAGRSEGAANVMAASLGIVTPFCSCSAVPLFIGFVQAGVPLGVTFSFLISAPMVNEVALTLLFGLFGWKVALLYLGLGLSVAIVAGWTIGRLKMEAHLEDWVRDMPKMSANFESGEVTLADRIDGGFAAVRQIVGKVWPYILAGIAIGAGIHGYVPQDFMASFMGKDAWWSVPLAVLIGVPMYTNAAGIIPIVQALLAKGAALGTVLAFMMSVIALSLPEMIILRKVLKVRLIATFAGVVATGILIVGFVFNAVL
;
A
#
# COMPACT_ATOMS: atom_id res chain seq x y z
N MET A 1 20.80 29.10 18.53
CA MET A 1 20.19 27.98 17.77
C MET A 1 20.54 26.59 18.32
N THR A 2 21.59 26.42 19.08
CA THR A 2 22.08 25.13 19.61
C THR A 2 21.32 24.55 20.81
N THR A 3 20.59 25.35 21.58
CA THR A 3 19.85 24.90 22.78
C THR A 3 18.47 24.32 22.45
N LEU A 4 17.79 24.81 21.41
CA LEU A 4 16.48 24.31 20.97
C LEU A 4 16.57 22.92 20.30
N THR A 5 17.63 22.68 19.53
CA THR A 5 17.86 21.36 18.87
C THR A 5 18.24 20.29 19.89
N ALA A 6 19.02 20.62 20.93
CA ALA A 6 19.37 19.70 22.02
C ALA A 6 18.13 19.30 22.86
N SER A 7 17.23 20.25 23.10
CA SER A 7 15.99 19.98 23.86
C SER A 7 14.99 19.11 23.11
N LEU A 8 14.88 19.26 21.79
CA LEU A 8 14.01 18.45 20.94
C LEU A 8 14.49 16.97 20.86
N VAL A 9 15.80 16.73 20.87
CA VAL A 9 16.39 15.38 20.83
C VAL A 9 16.20 14.63 22.16
N THR A 10 16.06 15.33 23.28
CA THR A 10 15.90 14.73 24.62
C THR A 10 14.43 14.60 25.07
N LEU A 11 13.49 15.28 24.39
CA LEU A 11 12.05 15.25 24.67
C LEU A 11 11.43 13.84 24.64
N PRO A 12 11.74 12.97 23.65
CA PRO A 12 11.18 11.61 23.61
C PRO A 12 11.51 10.78 24.84
N LYS A 13 12.69 11.01 25.45
CA LYS A 13 13.15 10.28 26.63
C LYS A 13 12.59 10.82 27.95
N ARG A 14 12.34 12.13 28.03
CA ARG A 14 11.84 12.77 29.26
C ARG A 14 10.31 12.77 29.38
N GLN A 15 9.63 13.04 28.29
CA GLN A 15 8.17 13.16 28.25
C GLN A 15 7.61 12.56 26.94
N PRO A 16 7.59 11.23 26.81
CA PRO A 16 7.25 10.57 25.54
C PRO A 16 5.81 10.84 25.08
N LEU A 17 4.85 10.97 26.01
CA LEU A 17 3.45 11.30 25.67
C LEU A 17 3.29 12.70 25.13
N VAL A 18 3.95 13.69 25.74
CA VAL A 18 3.91 15.10 25.27
C VAL A 18 4.55 15.19 23.89
N PHE A 19 5.66 14.48 23.68
CA PHE A 19 6.31 14.42 22.37
C PHE A 19 5.37 13.86 21.30
N LEU A 20 4.68 12.73 21.57
CA LEU A 20 3.73 12.13 20.62
C LEU A 20 2.55 13.06 20.33
N MET A 21 1.97 13.71 21.34
CA MET A 21 0.87 14.66 21.13
C MET A 21 1.29 15.84 20.25
N VAL A 22 2.45 16.42 20.51
CA VAL A 22 2.99 17.53 19.71
C VAL A 22 3.33 17.07 18.30
N ALA A 23 3.95 15.89 18.14
CA ALA A 23 4.28 15.33 16.83
C ALA A 23 3.01 15.05 15.99
N ILE A 24 1.97 14.49 16.59
CA ILE A 24 0.68 14.25 15.93
C ILE A 24 0.02 15.59 15.55
N ALA A 25 -0.01 16.56 16.45
CA ALA A 25 -0.60 17.87 16.16
C ALA A 25 0.11 18.58 15.01
N LEU A 26 1.45 18.57 15.01
CA LEU A 26 2.27 19.11 13.92
C LEU A 26 2.04 18.36 12.61
N TRP A 27 1.99 17.02 12.66
CA TRP A 27 1.75 16.18 11.48
C TRP A 27 0.38 16.46 10.87
N LEU A 28 -0.67 16.54 11.70
CA LEU A 28 -2.04 16.87 11.24
C LEU A 28 -2.10 18.30 10.68
N GLY A 29 -1.46 19.26 11.34
CA GLY A 29 -1.39 20.64 10.86
C GLY A 29 -0.69 20.76 9.50
N LEU A 30 0.46 20.11 9.33
CA LEU A 30 1.15 20.04 8.04
C LEU A 30 0.31 19.34 6.97
N TYR A 31 -0.38 18.25 7.31
CA TYR A 31 -1.24 17.54 6.39
C TYR A 31 -2.40 18.42 5.86
N GLN A 32 -3.01 19.22 6.73
CA GLN A 32 -4.07 20.17 6.34
C GLN A 32 -3.54 21.32 5.46
N LEU A 33 -2.30 21.73 5.67
CA LEU A 33 -1.67 22.79 4.90
C LEU A 33 -1.13 22.34 3.53
N LEU A 34 -1.05 21.04 3.26
CA LEU A 34 -0.50 20.54 2.00
C LEU A 34 -1.26 21.03 0.77
N LEU A 35 -2.59 21.01 0.82
CA LEU A 35 -3.41 21.43 -0.32
C LEU A 35 -3.22 22.92 -0.63
N PRO A 36 -3.44 23.87 0.32
CA PRO A 36 -3.24 25.29 0.02
C PRO A 36 -1.79 25.63 -0.35
N LEU A 37 -0.80 24.95 0.24
CA LEU A 37 0.61 25.17 -0.10
C LEU A 37 0.92 24.68 -1.54
N SER A 38 0.39 23.53 -1.94
CA SER A 38 0.59 23.02 -3.30
C SER A 38 -0.06 23.90 -4.35
N GLU A 39 -1.27 24.41 -4.06
CA GLU A 39 -1.96 25.36 -4.93
C GLU A 39 -1.20 26.69 -5.05
N ALA A 40 -0.69 27.22 -3.94
CA ALA A 40 0.14 28.41 -3.95
C ALA A 40 1.46 28.21 -4.71
N ALA A 41 2.09 27.04 -4.54
CA ALA A 41 3.32 26.71 -5.26
C ALA A 41 3.11 26.64 -6.78
N VAL A 42 2.02 26.01 -7.24
CA VAL A 42 1.68 25.97 -8.69
C VAL A 42 1.28 27.33 -9.20
N ALA A 43 0.59 28.16 -8.40
CA ALA A 43 0.25 29.54 -8.77
C ALA A 43 1.47 30.44 -8.98
N ALA A 44 2.55 30.16 -8.28
CA ALA A 44 3.82 30.91 -8.41
C ALA A 44 4.62 30.52 -9.65
N LEU A 45 4.27 29.39 -10.31
CA LEU A 45 4.91 28.95 -11.55
C LEU A 45 4.25 29.61 -12.76
N PRO A 46 5.00 29.95 -13.82
CA PRO A 46 4.46 30.52 -15.06
C PRO A 46 3.80 29.45 -15.94
N VAL A 47 2.87 28.65 -15.35
CA VAL A 47 2.18 27.54 -16.01
C VAL A 47 0.68 27.71 -15.83
N ASP A 48 -0.07 27.60 -16.93
CA ASP A 48 -1.52 27.61 -16.86
C ASP A 48 -2.02 26.33 -16.15
N ARG A 49 -2.79 26.52 -15.09
CA ARG A 49 -3.37 25.43 -14.27
C ARG A 49 -4.31 24.52 -15.05
N ALA A 50 -4.96 25.05 -16.10
CA ALA A 50 -5.86 24.28 -16.94
C ALA A 50 -5.11 23.45 -18.00
N SER A 51 -3.81 23.66 -18.15
CA SER A 51 -2.98 22.89 -19.08
C SER A 51 -2.67 21.49 -18.52
N HIS A 52 -2.38 20.56 -19.42
CA HIS A 52 -1.92 19.21 -19.08
C HIS A 52 -0.70 19.22 -18.15
N LEU A 53 0.24 20.13 -18.38
CA LEU A 53 1.42 20.32 -17.55
C LEU A 53 1.06 20.87 -16.17
N GLY A 54 0.12 21.83 -16.10
CA GLY A 54 -0.36 22.39 -14.84
C GLY A 54 -1.01 21.34 -13.95
N GLY A 55 -1.86 20.49 -14.53
CA GLY A 55 -2.47 19.36 -13.83
C GLY A 55 -1.45 18.34 -13.33
N ALA A 56 -0.47 17.99 -14.16
CA ALA A 56 0.61 17.08 -13.78
C ALA A 56 1.47 17.64 -12.62
N LEU A 57 1.84 18.91 -12.71
CA LEU A 57 2.62 19.58 -11.64
C LEU A 57 1.83 19.70 -10.35
N GLN A 58 0.54 20.06 -10.40
CA GLN A 58 -0.33 20.13 -9.23
C GLN A 58 -0.40 18.77 -8.54
N PHE A 59 -0.60 17.70 -9.32
CA PHE A 59 -0.62 16.33 -8.80
C PHE A 59 0.73 15.98 -8.14
N PHE A 60 1.84 16.22 -8.82
CA PHE A 60 3.17 15.89 -8.31
C PHE A 60 3.51 16.64 -7.01
N ILE A 61 3.28 17.96 -6.98
CA ILE A 61 3.60 18.83 -5.83
C ILE A 61 2.71 18.52 -4.63
N TYR A 62 1.46 18.10 -4.86
CA TYR A 62 0.54 17.72 -3.79
C TYR A 62 0.75 16.30 -3.28
N ASP A 63 0.77 15.32 -4.19
CA ASP A 63 0.80 13.90 -3.79
C ASP A 63 2.17 13.46 -3.26
N THR A 64 3.27 14.05 -3.73
CA THR A 64 4.61 13.68 -3.25
C THR A 64 4.77 13.87 -1.74
N PRO A 65 4.58 15.06 -1.16
CA PRO A 65 4.71 15.24 0.28
C PRO A 65 3.60 14.50 1.03
N LYS A 66 2.39 14.40 0.50
CA LYS A 66 1.28 13.67 1.10
C LYS A 66 1.62 12.18 1.29
N VAL A 67 2.10 11.52 0.26
CA VAL A 67 2.47 10.09 0.30
C VAL A 67 3.66 9.87 1.24
N LEU A 68 4.68 10.74 1.19
CA LEU A 68 5.83 10.65 2.09
C LEU A 68 5.45 10.88 3.55
N MET A 69 4.55 11.80 3.84
CA MET A 69 4.03 12.02 5.19
C MET A 69 3.23 10.84 5.70
N LEU A 70 2.31 10.30 4.89
CA LEU A 70 1.52 9.13 5.24
C LEU A 70 2.42 7.91 5.47
N LEU A 71 3.36 7.65 4.57
CA LEU A 71 4.34 6.58 4.73
C LEU A 71 5.14 6.73 6.02
N THR A 72 5.66 7.93 6.29
CA THR A 72 6.45 8.20 7.50
C THR A 72 5.61 7.94 8.76
N GLY A 73 4.37 8.43 8.80
CA GLY A 73 3.46 8.21 9.93
C GLY A 73 3.17 6.73 10.16
N VAL A 74 2.82 6.00 9.11
CA VAL A 74 2.50 4.56 9.23
C VAL A 74 3.73 3.74 9.61
N VAL A 75 4.88 3.98 8.96
CA VAL A 75 6.14 3.28 9.27
C VAL A 75 6.58 3.57 10.72
N PHE A 76 6.41 4.81 11.19
CA PHE A 76 6.70 5.18 12.57
C PHE A 76 5.82 4.41 13.57
N VAL A 77 4.51 4.41 13.36
CA VAL A 77 3.56 3.67 14.21
C VAL A 77 3.85 2.17 14.17
N MET A 78 4.12 1.61 12.99
CA MET A 78 4.48 0.20 12.84
C MET A 78 5.79 -0.14 13.52
N GLY A 79 6.80 0.73 13.45
CA GLY A 79 8.06 0.57 14.19
C GLY A 79 7.85 0.55 15.70
N MET A 80 6.93 1.35 16.23
CA MET A 80 6.51 1.30 17.63
C MET A 80 5.77 0.00 17.98
N ILE A 81 4.84 -0.44 17.13
CA ILE A 81 4.01 -1.63 17.34
C ILE A 81 4.83 -2.91 17.19
N ASN A 82 5.86 -2.93 16.35
CA ASN A 82 6.71 -4.10 16.10
C ASN A 82 7.37 -4.63 17.40
N SER A 83 7.51 -3.77 18.41
CA SER A 83 7.99 -4.19 19.73
C SER A 83 7.00 -5.11 20.51
N TYR A 84 5.73 -5.16 20.11
CA TYR A 84 4.72 -6.05 20.69
C TYR A 84 4.63 -7.41 19.98
N PHE A 85 5.05 -7.48 18.71
CA PHE A 85 5.07 -8.71 17.93
C PHE A 85 6.39 -9.46 18.14
N THR A 86 6.49 -10.19 19.25
CA THR A 86 7.62 -11.10 19.43
C THR A 86 7.45 -12.32 18.52
N PRO A 87 8.55 -12.88 17.96
CA PRO A 87 8.51 -14.09 17.14
C PRO A 87 7.79 -15.24 17.82
N GLU A 88 7.90 -15.35 19.15
CA GLU A 88 7.26 -16.40 19.95
C GLU A 88 5.74 -16.24 19.96
N ARG A 89 5.22 -15.00 20.15
CA ARG A 89 3.77 -14.75 20.14
C ARG A 89 3.19 -15.00 18.75
N THR A 90 3.88 -14.58 17.71
CA THR A 90 3.45 -14.80 16.33
C THR A 90 3.50 -16.30 15.98
N ARG A 91 4.55 -17.01 16.38
CA ARG A 91 4.62 -18.46 16.26
C ARG A 91 3.53 -19.17 17.08
N ALA A 92 3.27 -18.75 18.30
CA ALA A 92 2.23 -19.34 19.14
C ALA A 92 0.83 -19.16 18.56
N LEU A 93 0.54 -18.02 17.91
CA LEU A 93 -0.72 -17.77 17.21
C LEU A 93 -0.89 -18.66 15.96
N LEU A 94 0.21 -19.01 15.30
CA LEU A 94 0.23 -19.78 14.05
C LEU A 94 0.59 -21.25 14.29
N ALA A 95 1.22 -21.59 15.44
CA ALA A 95 1.60 -22.95 15.80
C ALA A 95 0.35 -23.83 15.96
N GLY A 96 0.34 -24.96 15.27
CA GLY A 96 -0.75 -25.93 15.34
C GLY A 96 -1.93 -25.65 14.40
N ARG A 97 -1.91 -24.60 13.59
CA ARG A 97 -2.93 -24.35 12.56
C ARG A 97 -2.47 -24.88 11.19
N SER A 98 -3.42 -25.39 10.40
CA SER A 98 -3.13 -25.74 9.01
C SER A 98 -2.72 -24.49 8.22
N GLU A 99 -1.81 -24.63 7.24
CA GLU A 99 -1.37 -23.52 6.37
C GLU A 99 -2.56 -22.78 5.74
N GLY A 100 -3.63 -23.50 5.39
CA GLY A 100 -4.84 -22.90 4.84
C GLY A 100 -5.55 -21.96 5.83
N ALA A 101 -5.68 -22.36 7.08
CA ALA A 101 -6.28 -21.52 8.12
C ALA A 101 -5.41 -20.28 8.40
N ALA A 102 -4.09 -20.41 8.36
CA ALA A 102 -3.16 -19.30 8.53
C ALA A 102 -3.25 -18.30 7.36
N ASN A 103 -3.40 -18.79 6.12
CA ASN A 103 -3.61 -17.94 4.93
C ASN A 103 -4.91 -17.15 5.03
N VAL A 104 -6.02 -17.79 5.44
CA VAL A 104 -7.31 -17.10 5.64
C VAL A 104 -7.20 -16.02 6.71
N MET A 105 -6.56 -16.33 7.84
CA MET A 105 -6.38 -15.35 8.92
C MET A 105 -5.51 -14.17 8.48
N ALA A 106 -4.42 -14.43 7.78
CA ALA A 106 -3.52 -13.39 7.29
C ALA A 106 -4.21 -12.50 6.25
N ALA A 107 -4.96 -13.09 5.31
CA ALA A 107 -5.73 -12.35 4.34
C ALA A 107 -6.84 -11.50 5.00
N SER A 108 -7.54 -12.05 6.00
CA SER A 108 -8.55 -11.29 6.76
C SER A 108 -7.92 -10.14 7.55
N LEU A 109 -6.74 -10.35 8.13
CA LEU A 109 -5.99 -9.30 8.82
C LEU A 109 -5.61 -8.17 7.85
N GLY A 110 -5.22 -8.50 6.62
CA GLY A 110 -4.89 -7.51 5.59
C GLY A 110 -6.07 -6.60 5.23
N ILE A 111 -7.29 -7.15 5.22
CA ILE A 111 -8.51 -6.38 4.93
C ILE A 111 -8.87 -5.42 6.07
N VAL A 112 -8.75 -5.89 7.32
CA VAL A 112 -9.13 -5.10 8.50
C VAL A 112 -8.11 -3.98 8.79
N THR A 113 -6.88 -4.15 8.29
CA THR A 113 -5.82 -3.17 8.51
C THR A 113 -5.76 -2.18 7.35
N PRO A 114 -5.97 -0.86 7.59
CA PRO A 114 -5.98 0.16 6.54
C PRO A 114 -4.55 0.45 6.05
N PHE A 115 -3.86 -0.57 5.57
CA PHE A 115 -2.49 -0.43 5.10
C PHE A 115 -2.45 -0.21 3.59
N CYS A 116 -1.80 0.88 3.18
CA CYS A 116 -1.34 0.99 1.80
C CYS A 116 -0.20 -0.03 1.56
N SER A 117 0.05 -0.37 0.32
CA SER A 117 1.15 -1.26 -0.08
C SER A 117 2.51 -0.85 0.51
N CYS A 118 2.76 0.45 0.63
CA CYS A 118 3.99 0.98 1.23
C CYS A 118 4.16 0.61 2.71
N SER A 119 3.07 0.47 3.46
CA SER A 119 3.10 0.08 4.88
C SER A 119 2.99 -1.42 5.08
N ALA A 120 2.45 -2.14 4.11
CA ALA A 120 2.40 -3.60 4.14
C ALA A 120 3.80 -4.23 4.02
N VAL A 121 4.74 -3.58 3.31
CA VAL A 121 6.12 -4.09 3.14
C VAL A 121 6.90 -4.21 4.46
N PRO A 122 6.93 -3.21 5.36
CA PRO A 122 7.55 -3.38 6.68
C PRO A 122 6.97 -4.52 7.50
N LEU A 123 5.65 -4.68 7.45
CA LEU A 123 4.97 -5.74 8.16
C LEU A 123 5.27 -7.12 7.53
N PHE A 124 5.35 -7.18 6.20
CA PHE A 124 5.84 -8.34 5.46
C PHE A 124 7.22 -8.78 5.95
N ILE A 125 8.17 -7.83 6.04
CA ILE A 125 9.51 -8.09 6.57
C ILE A 125 9.43 -8.63 8.01
N GLY A 126 8.63 -7.99 8.86
CA GLY A 126 8.40 -8.42 10.24
C GLY A 126 7.86 -9.85 10.34
N PHE A 127 6.91 -10.23 9.51
CA PHE A 127 6.38 -11.60 9.45
C PHE A 127 7.43 -12.60 8.99
N VAL A 128 8.22 -12.27 7.97
CA VAL A 128 9.32 -13.13 7.49
C VAL A 128 10.36 -13.33 8.60
N GLN A 129 10.73 -12.26 9.31
CA GLN A 129 11.66 -12.33 10.46
C GLN A 129 11.10 -13.15 11.63
N ALA A 130 9.79 -13.05 11.86
CA ALA A 130 9.08 -13.87 12.86
C ALA A 130 9.00 -15.36 12.44
N GLY A 131 9.44 -15.71 11.23
CA GLY A 131 9.40 -17.09 10.72
C GLY A 131 8.00 -17.54 10.29
N VAL A 132 7.13 -16.59 9.95
CA VAL A 132 5.82 -16.88 9.34
C VAL A 132 6.05 -17.46 7.94
N PRO A 133 5.34 -18.53 7.53
CA PRO A 133 5.47 -19.10 6.20
C PRO A 133 5.24 -18.05 5.10
N LEU A 134 6.06 -18.10 4.04
CA LEU A 134 6.04 -17.11 2.97
C LEU A 134 4.64 -16.97 2.33
N GLY A 135 3.95 -18.08 2.10
CA GLY A 135 2.59 -18.06 1.55
C GLY A 135 1.59 -17.29 2.40
N VAL A 136 1.66 -17.47 3.72
CA VAL A 136 0.80 -16.74 4.69
C VAL A 136 1.09 -15.24 4.65
N THR A 137 2.38 -14.89 4.59
CA THR A 137 2.82 -13.49 4.50
C THR A 137 2.37 -12.84 3.18
N PHE A 138 2.38 -13.60 2.07
CA PHE A 138 1.85 -13.11 0.79
C PHE A 138 0.33 -13.00 0.77
N SER A 139 -0.42 -13.88 1.45
CA SER A 139 -1.88 -13.71 1.60
C SER A 139 -2.22 -12.36 2.25
N PHE A 140 -1.47 -11.95 3.27
CA PHE A 140 -1.59 -10.63 3.88
C PHE A 140 -1.20 -9.51 2.90
N LEU A 141 -0.03 -9.63 2.26
CA LEU A 141 0.50 -8.59 1.36
C LEU A 141 -0.41 -8.33 0.16
N ILE A 142 -1.12 -9.36 -0.33
CA ILE A 142 -2.03 -9.27 -1.47
C ILE A 142 -3.39 -8.72 -1.04
N SER A 143 -3.93 -9.19 0.08
CA SER A 143 -5.27 -8.78 0.53
C SER A 143 -5.35 -7.30 0.89
N ALA A 144 -4.33 -6.75 1.53
CA ALA A 144 -4.31 -5.37 1.99
C ALA A 144 -4.52 -4.33 0.86
N PRO A 145 -3.81 -4.36 -0.28
CA PRO A 145 -4.06 -3.45 -1.38
C PRO A 145 -5.25 -3.86 -2.26
N MET A 146 -5.57 -5.15 -2.37
CA MET A 146 -6.66 -5.61 -3.24
C MET A 146 -8.05 -5.32 -2.70
N VAL A 147 -8.23 -5.43 -1.38
CA VAL A 147 -9.53 -5.22 -0.72
C VAL A 147 -9.37 -4.08 0.27
N ASN A 148 -9.41 -2.85 -0.26
CA ASN A 148 -9.32 -1.69 0.62
C ASN A 148 -10.71 -1.21 1.04
N GLU A 149 -10.79 -0.63 2.24
CA GLU A 149 -12.02 -0.13 2.85
C GLU A 149 -12.69 0.99 2.04
N VAL A 150 -11.90 1.77 1.32
CA VAL A 150 -12.39 2.89 0.51
C VAL A 150 -13.16 2.38 -0.70
N ALA A 151 -12.61 1.39 -1.42
CA ALA A 151 -13.29 0.72 -2.53
C ALA A 151 -14.56 -0.01 -2.05
N LEU A 152 -14.47 -0.69 -0.91
CA LEU A 152 -15.60 -1.39 -0.32
C LEU A 152 -16.74 -0.43 0.04
N THR A 153 -16.42 0.70 0.66
CA THR A 153 -17.39 1.75 1.02
C THR A 153 -18.02 2.39 -0.21
N LEU A 154 -17.21 2.65 -1.25
CA LEU A 154 -17.70 3.18 -2.52
C LEU A 154 -18.69 2.21 -3.20
N LEU A 155 -18.32 0.94 -3.30
CA LEU A 155 -19.17 -0.09 -3.90
C LEU A 155 -20.46 -0.30 -3.10
N PHE A 156 -20.36 -0.29 -1.78
CA PHE A 156 -21.54 -0.36 -0.91
C PHE A 156 -22.49 0.83 -1.14
N GLY A 157 -21.95 2.04 -1.24
CA GLY A 157 -22.73 3.27 -1.44
C GLY A 157 -23.37 3.38 -2.82
N LEU A 158 -22.67 2.96 -3.89
CA LEU A 158 -23.14 3.09 -5.27
C LEU A 158 -23.98 1.90 -5.75
N PHE A 159 -23.62 0.68 -5.36
CA PHE A 159 -24.19 -0.57 -5.91
C PHE A 159 -24.84 -1.48 -4.85
N GLY A 160 -24.74 -1.06 -3.59
CA GLY A 160 -25.34 -1.80 -2.47
C GLY A 160 -24.49 -2.97 -1.97
N TRP A 161 -25.01 -3.63 -0.93
CA TRP A 161 -24.28 -4.63 -0.14
C TRP A 161 -23.88 -5.89 -0.92
N LYS A 162 -24.70 -6.30 -1.92
CA LYS A 162 -24.44 -7.51 -2.73
C LYS A 162 -23.14 -7.38 -3.53
N VAL A 163 -22.94 -6.24 -4.17
CA VAL A 163 -21.73 -5.95 -4.97
C VAL A 163 -20.52 -5.80 -4.09
N ALA A 164 -20.67 -5.13 -2.95
CA ALA A 164 -19.61 -4.99 -1.95
C ALA A 164 -19.17 -6.34 -1.38
N LEU A 165 -20.11 -7.24 -1.05
CA LEU A 165 -19.78 -8.60 -0.59
C LEU A 165 -19.14 -9.45 -1.68
N LEU A 166 -19.58 -9.34 -2.92
CA LEU A 166 -18.96 -10.03 -4.05
C LEU A 166 -17.50 -9.59 -4.23
N TYR A 167 -17.23 -8.27 -4.16
CA TYR A 167 -15.88 -7.73 -4.21
C TYR A 167 -15.00 -8.24 -3.08
N LEU A 168 -15.51 -8.19 -1.84
CA LEU A 168 -14.83 -8.70 -0.66
C LEU A 168 -14.50 -10.19 -0.79
N GLY A 169 -15.50 -11.00 -1.19
CA GLY A 169 -15.35 -12.44 -1.32
C GLY A 169 -14.36 -12.85 -2.40
N LEU A 170 -14.43 -12.21 -3.58
CA LEU A 170 -13.50 -12.47 -4.67
C LEU A 170 -12.08 -12.01 -4.33
N GLY A 171 -11.91 -10.81 -3.78
CA GLY A 171 -10.60 -10.29 -3.39
C GLY A 171 -9.95 -11.15 -2.31
N LEU A 172 -10.72 -11.57 -1.31
CA LEU A 172 -10.24 -12.49 -0.26
C LEU A 172 -9.85 -13.84 -0.86
N SER A 173 -10.66 -14.39 -1.74
CA SER A 173 -10.37 -15.68 -2.40
C SER A 173 -9.08 -15.60 -3.22
N VAL A 174 -8.90 -14.52 -3.99
CA VAL A 174 -7.67 -14.29 -4.77
C VAL A 174 -6.46 -14.21 -3.84
N ALA A 175 -6.54 -13.45 -2.75
CA ALA A 175 -5.43 -13.30 -1.82
C ALA A 175 -5.04 -14.64 -1.14
N ILE A 176 -6.02 -15.45 -0.75
CA ILE A 176 -5.78 -16.77 -0.14
C ILE A 176 -5.16 -17.73 -1.16
N VAL A 177 -5.75 -17.83 -2.36
CA VAL A 177 -5.26 -18.74 -3.40
C VAL A 177 -3.87 -18.31 -3.88
N ALA A 178 -3.64 -17.02 -4.07
CA ALA A 178 -2.35 -16.48 -4.45
C ALA A 178 -1.27 -16.76 -3.41
N GLY A 179 -1.54 -16.49 -2.14
CA GLY A 179 -0.62 -16.79 -1.05
C GLY A 179 -0.35 -18.29 -0.92
N TRP A 180 -1.38 -19.12 -1.00
CA TRP A 180 -1.21 -20.57 -1.01
C TRP A 180 -0.36 -21.06 -2.19
N THR A 181 -0.59 -20.54 -3.40
CA THR A 181 0.18 -20.88 -4.59
C THR A 181 1.66 -20.51 -4.41
N ILE A 182 1.95 -19.29 -3.95
CA ILE A 182 3.33 -18.82 -3.71
C ILE A 182 4.00 -19.66 -2.61
N GLY A 183 3.26 -20.02 -1.56
CA GLY A 183 3.76 -20.90 -0.50
C GLY A 183 4.13 -22.28 -1.01
N ARG A 184 3.32 -22.85 -1.92
CA ARG A 184 3.61 -24.16 -2.55
C ARG A 184 4.83 -24.14 -3.47
N LEU A 185 5.13 -22.99 -4.09
CA LEU A 185 6.30 -22.83 -4.96
C LEU A 185 7.63 -22.77 -4.19
N LYS A 186 7.60 -22.70 -2.84
CA LYS A 186 8.77 -22.68 -1.95
C LYS A 186 9.85 -21.69 -2.42
N MET A 187 9.42 -20.45 -2.63
CA MET A 187 10.29 -19.41 -3.23
C MET A 187 11.06 -18.59 -2.19
N GLU A 188 11.30 -19.11 -0.97
CA GLU A 188 12.03 -18.44 0.11
C GLU A 188 13.45 -18.05 -0.28
N ALA A 189 14.08 -18.83 -1.17
CA ALA A 189 15.42 -18.53 -1.72
C ALA A 189 15.45 -17.27 -2.59
N HIS A 190 14.30 -16.77 -3.01
CA HIS A 190 14.15 -15.57 -3.84
C HIS A 190 13.80 -14.30 -3.04
N LEU A 191 13.90 -14.36 -1.71
CA LEU A 191 14.01 -13.17 -0.87
C LEU A 191 15.39 -12.54 -1.06
N GLU A 192 15.51 -11.22 -0.88
CA GLU A 192 16.82 -10.57 -0.86
C GLU A 192 17.65 -11.08 0.31
N ASP A 193 18.97 -11.22 0.11
CA ASP A 193 19.85 -11.89 1.07
C ASP A 193 19.84 -11.19 2.42
N TRP A 194 19.78 -9.87 2.44
CA TRP A 194 19.70 -9.10 3.68
C TRP A 194 18.40 -9.35 4.49
N VAL A 195 17.27 -9.71 3.83
CA VAL A 195 16.01 -10.10 4.50
C VAL A 195 16.10 -11.50 5.04
N ARG A 196 16.69 -12.41 4.26
CA ARG A 196 16.83 -13.81 4.61
C ARG A 196 17.85 -14.02 5.73
N ASP A 197 18.98 -13.30 5.67
CA ASP A 197 20.12 -13.44 6.58
C ASP A 197 20.00 -12.51 7.82
N MET A 198 18.91 -11.71 7.91
CA MET A 198 18.60 -11.00 9.13
C MET A 198 18.53 -11.98 10.30
N PRO A 199 19.19 -11.68 11.43
CA PRO A 199 19.05 -12.51 12.62
C PRO A 199 17.55 -12.66 12.88
N LYS A 200 17.06 -13.89 12.83
CA LYS A 200 15.73 -14.19 13.40
C LYS A 200 15.80 -13.61 14.80
N MET A 201 14.98 -12.61 15.08
CA MET A 201 15.02 -11.90 16.35
C MET A 201 14.91 -12.96 17.44
N SER A 202 16.08 -13.43 17.90
CA SER A 202 16.17 -14.23 19.08
C SER A 202 15.74 -13.29 20.21
N ALA A 203 14.74 -13.68 20.96
CA ALA A 203 14.27 -12.94 22.09
C ALA A 203 15.33 -12.94 23.22
N ASN A 204 16.45 -12.29 22.98
CA ASN A 204 17.33 -11.78 24.00
C ASN A 204 17.00 -10.31 24.29
N PHE A 205 15.73 -9.96 24.25
CA PHE A 205 15.26 -8.93 25.15
C PHE A 205 15.12 -9.59 26.51
N GLU A 206 16.18 -9.46 27.33
CA GLU A 206 16.01 -9.56 28.77
C GLU A 206 14.67 -8.93 29.12
N SER A 207 13.93 -9.55 30.00
CA SER A 207 12.60 -9.21 30.48
C SER A 207 12.53 -7.84 31.21
N GLY A 208 13.10 -6.81 30.59
CA GLY A 208 12.93 -5.41 30.94
C GLY A 208 11.67 -4.88 30.26
N GLU A 209 10.82 -4.21 31.00
CA GLU A 209 9.65 -3.52 30.47
C GLU A 209 10.12 -2.53 29.39
N VAL A 210 9.79 -2.81 28.12
CA VAL A 210 10.10 -1.92 26.97
C VAL A 210 9.35 -0.61 27.20
N THR A 211 10.09 0.46 27.49
CA THR A 211 9.50 1.77 27.77
C THR A 211 8.90 2.40 26.53
N LEU A 212 7.98 3.36 26.71
CA LEU A 212 7.41 4.09 25.57
C LEU A 212 8.49 4.86 24.80
N ALA A 213 9.56 5.29 25.47
CA ALA A 213 10.70 5.94 24.84
C ALA A 213 11.44 4.99 23.89
N ASP A 214 11.68 3.74 24.30
CA ASP A 214 12.33 2.73 23.44
C ASP A 214 11.49 2.41 22.20
N ARG A 215 10.16 2.46 22.33
CA ARG A 215 9.23 2.27 21.20
C ARG A 215 9.29 3.42 20.22
N ILE A 216 9.38 4.66 20.69
CA ILE A 216 9.56 5.85 19.87
C ILE A 216 10.89 5.77 19.11
N ASP A 217 11.97 5.38 19.78
CA ASP A 217 13.29 5.17 19.15
C ASP A 217 13.20 4.06 18.08
N GLY A 218 12.47 2.97 18.34
CA GLY A 218 12.17 1.93 17.36
C GLY A 218 11.39 2.46 16.14
N GLY A 219 10.41 3.34 16.37
CA GLY A 219 9.67 4.02 15.31
C GLY A 219 10.58 4.87 14.42
N PHE A 220 11.46 5.68 15.01
CA PHE A 220 12.45 6.49 14.26
C PHE A 220 13.45 5.62 13.49
N ALA A 221 13.92 4.53 14.08
CA ALA A 221 14.82 3.60 13.42
C ALA A 221 14.16 2.99 12.16
N ALA A 222 12.90 2.56 12.27
CA ALA A 222 12.11 2.05 11.16
C ALA A 222 11.94 3.09 10.05
N VAL A 223 11.57 4.32 10.39
CA VAL A 223 11.44 5.43 9.42
C VAL A 223 12.75 5.66 8.69
N ARG A 224 13.85 5.80 9.41
CA ARG A 224 15.18 6.03 8.82
C ARG A 224 15.59 4.90 7.88
N GLN A 225 15.33 3.66 8.28
CA GLN A 225 15.71 2.47 7.51
C GLN A 225 14.84 2.30 6.26
N ILE A 226 13.53 2.50 6.34
CA ILE A 226 12.59 2.22 5.27
C ILE A 226 12.42 3.46 4.39
N VAL A 227 11.94 4.58 4.95
CA VAL A 227 11.68 5.79 4.17
C VAL A 227 12.95 6.32 3.53
N GLY A 228 14.09 6.29 4.25
CA GLY A 228 15.39 6.69 3.73
C GLY A 228 15.88 5.90 2.51
N LYS A 229 15.40 4.64 2.32
CA LYS A 229 15.73 3.81 1.15
C LYS A 229 14.70 3.90 0.03
N VAL A 230 13.46 4.23 0.35
CA VAL A 230 12.31 4.10 -0.57
C VAL A 230 11.92 5.44 -1.20
N TRP A 231 12.18 6.58 -0.55
CA TRP A 231 11.76 7.90 -1.01
C TRP A 231 12.11 8.24 -2.48
N PRO A 232 13.31 7.88 -3.04
CA PRO A 232 13.61 8.24 -4.43
C PRO A 232 12.72 7.50 -5.43
N TYR A 233 12.34 6.26 -5.08
CA TYR A 233 11.47 5.43 -5.93
C TYR A 233 10.02 5.91 -5.89
N ILE A 234 9.58 6.42 -4.73
CA ILE A 234 8.28 7.07 -4.60
C ILE A 234 8.23 8.33 -5.47
N LEU A 235 9.28 9.16 -5.45
CA LEU A 235 9.35 10.33 -6.32
C LEU A 235 9.26 9.96 -7.80
N ALA A 236 10.04 8.95 -8.22
CA ALA A 236 10.01 8.48 -9.61
C ALA A 236 8.62 7.95 -10.00
N GLY A 237 7.98 7.18 -9.11
CA GLY A 237 6.65 6.63 -9.36
C GLY A 237 5.58 7.70 -9.44
N ILE A 238 5.58 8.68 -8.53
CA ILE A 238 4.62 9.79 -8.56
C ILE A 238 4.87 10.68 -9.78
N ALA A 239 6.13 10.87 -10.21
CA ALA A 239 6.44 11.62 -11.43
C ALA A 239 5.85 10.94 -12.67
N ILE A 240 5.96 9.62 -12.80
CA ILE A 240 5.32 8.84 -13.88
C ILE A 240 3.80 8.98 -13.79
N GLY A 241 3.22 8.79 -12.60
CA GLY A 241 1.78 8.95 -12.34
C GLY A 241 1.26 10.34 -12.71
N ALA A 242 2.01 11.40 -12.36
CA ALA A 242 1.69 12.77 -12.69
C ALA A 242 1.68 13.01 -14.21
N GLY A 243 2.66 12.43 -14.92
CA GLY A 243 2.69 12.46 -16.39
C GLY A 243 1.44 11.83 -16.99
N ILE A 244 1.06 10.64 -16.52
CA ILE A 244 -0.13 9.96 -17.04
C ILE A 244 -1.40 10.73 -16.67
N HIS A 245 -1.54 11.20 -15.42
CA HIS A 245 -2.70 11.96 -14.95
C HIS A 245 -2.92 13.25 -15.76
N GLY A 246 -1.83 13.94 -16.14
CA GLY A 246 -1.92 15.16 -16.93
C GLY A 246 -2.23 14.94 -18.41
N TYR A 247 -1.81 13.81 -19.00
CA TYR A 247 -1.83 13.62 -20.46
C TYR A 247 -2.84 12.58 -20.96
N VAL A 248 -3.41 11.72 -20.09
CA VAL A 248 -4.41 10.72 -20.51
C VAL A 248 -5.82 11.22 -20.25
N PRO A 249 -6.62 11.58 -21.29
CA PRO A 249 -7.99 12.02 -21.12
C PRO A 249 -8.89 10.88 -20.60
N GLN A 250 -9.77 11.19 -19.64
CA GLN A 250 -10.75 10.22 -19.11
C GLN A 250 -11.70 9.68 -20.20
N ASP A 251 -12.01 10.51 -21.20
CA ASP A 251 -12.83 10.11 -22.35
C ASP A 251 -12.17 9.02 -23.18
N PHE A 252 -10.86 9.13 -23.39
CA PHE A 252 -10.09 8.09 -24.07
C PHE A 252 -10.11 6.78 -23.29
N MET A 253 -9.94 6.82 -21.97
CA MET A 253 -10.02 5.64 -21.12
C MET A 253 -11.41 5.01 -21.16
N ALA A 254 -12.48 5.81 -21.08
CA ALA A 254 -13.85 5.32 -21.12
C ALA A 254 -14.20 4.66 -22.46
N SER A 255 -13.63 5.11 -23.57
CA SER A 255 -13.96 4.63 -24.92
C SER A 255 -13.64 3.15 -25.15
N PHE A 256 -12.65 2.58 -24.45
CA PHE A 256 -12.29 1.16 -24.59
C PHE A 256 -12.66 0.30 -23.35
N MET A 257 -13.25 0.90 -22.31
CA MET A 257 -13.68 0.19 -21.10
C MET A 257 -15.14 -0.31 -21.17
N GLY A 258 -15.68 -0.52 -22.37
CA GLY A 258 -17.04 -1.02 -22.57
C GLY A 258 -17.23 -2.52 -22.25
N LYS A 259 -18.50 -2.94 -22.05
CA LYS A 259 -18.86 -4.34 -21.69
C LYS A 259 -18.58 -5.34 -22.82
N ASP A 260 -18.71 -4.93 -24.07
CA ASP A 260 -18.69 -5.84 -25.22
C ASP A 260 -17.28 -6.25 -25.67
N ALA A 261 -16.24 -5.63 -25.11
CA ALA A 261 -14.87 -5.88 -25.50
C ALA A 261 -14.17 -6.80 -24.47
N TRP A 262 -13.96 -8.07 -24.79
CA TRP A 262 -13.25 -9.02 -23.93
C TRP A 262 -11.83 -8.56 -23.56
N TRP A 263 -11.20 -7.75 -24.41
CA TRP A 263 -9.87 -7.19 -24.19
C TRP A 263 -9.88 -5.96 -23.26
N SER A 264 -11.05 -5.41 -22.91
CA SER A 264 -11.17 -4.21 -22.07
C SER A 264 -10.57 -4.44 -20.67
N VAL A 265 -10.82 -5.59 -20.05
CA VAL A 265 -10.29 -5.94 -18.73
C VAL A 265 -8.76 -6.09 -18.76
N PRO A 266 -8.14 -6.89 -19.65
CA PRO A 266 -6.69 -6.95 -19.79
C PRO A 266 -6.03 -5.61 -20.09
N LEU A 267 -6.62 -4.80 -20.95
CA LEU A 267 -6.09 -3.48 -21.29
C LEU A 267 -6.17 -2.52 -20.10
N ALA A 268 -7.27 -2.54 -19.36
CA ALA A 268 -7.43 -1.73 -18.15
C ALA A 268 -6.35 -2.08 -17.09
N VAL A 269 -6.07 -3.36 -16.90
CA VAL A 269 -4.99 -3.83 -16.03
C VAL A 269 -3.64 -3.32 -16.53
N LEU A 270 -3.35 -3.46 -17.82
CA LEU A 270 -2.08 -3.03 -18.40
C LEU A 270 -1.84 -1.51 -18.27
N ILE A 271 -2.90 -0.71 -18.45
CA ILE A 271 -2.84 0.74 -18.26
C ILE A 271 -2.70 1.12 -16.80
N GLY A 272 -3.31 0.36 -15.89
CA GLY A 272 -3.20 0.61 -14.46
C GLY A 272 -1.80 0.36 -13.90
N VAL A 273 -1.05 -0.61 -14.43
CA VAL A 273 0.29 -0.98 -13.93
C VAL A 273 1.28 0.19 -13.88
N PRO A 274 1.43 1.04 -14.92
CA PRO A 274 2.35 2.18 -14.85
C PRO A 274 1.83 3.33 -13.98
N MET A 275 0.53 3.34 -13.65
CA MET A 275 -0.06 4.40 -12.84
C MET A 275 0.24 4.17 -11.35
N TYR A 276 0.34 5.29 -10.63
CA TYR A 276 0.42 5.27 -9.17
C TYR A 276 -0.56 6.29 -8.60
N THR A 277 -1.45 5.80 -7.76
CA THR A 277 -2.27 6.67 -6.92
C THR A 277 -2.69 5.89 -5.67
N ASN A 278 -3.04 6.60 -4.61
CA ASN A 278 -3.61 5.97 -3.43
C ASN A 278 -5.09 5.63 -3.65
N ALA A 279 -5.66 4.79 -2.77
CA ALA A 279 -7.06 4.39 -2.86
C ALA A 279 -8.03 5.58 -2.90
N ALA A 280 -7.76 6.67 -2.16
CA ALA A 280 -8.59 7.86 -2.17
C ALA A 280 -8.46 8.68 -3.47
N GLY A 281 -7.27 8.70 -4.07
CA GLY A 281 -7.01 9.43 -5.32
C GLY A 281 -7.64 8.79 -6.56
N ILE A 282 -7.83 7.46 -6.56
CA ILE A 282 -8.44 6.74 -7.69
C ILE A 282 -9.97 6.91 -7.76
N ILE A 283 -10.64 7.22 -6.64
CA ILE A 283 -12.11 7.29 -6.57
C ILE A 283 -12.73 8.25 -7.58
N PRO A 284 -12.26 9.51 -7.72
CA PRO A 284 -12.83 10.43 -8.71
C PRO A 284 -12.71 9.89 -10.13
N ILE A 285 -11.61 9.20 -10.45
CA ILE A 285 -11.40 8.58 -11.77
C ILE A 285 -12.40 7.44 -11.97
N VAL A 286 -12.55 6.55 -10.98
CA VAL A 286 -13.52 5.44 -10.99
C VAL A 286 -14.95 5.96 -11.19
N GLN A 287 -15.35 6.98 -10.43
CA GLN A 287 -16.67 7.59 -10.54
C GLN A 287 -16.89 8.21 -11.92
N ALA A 288 -15.90 8.95 -12.46
CA ALA A 288 -15.98 9.54 -13.78
C ALA A 288 -16.07 8.48 -14.90
N LEU A 289 -15.31 7.38 -14.81
CA LEU A 289 -15.38 6.29 -15.77
C LEU A 289 -16.75 5.60 -15.75
N LEU A 290 -17.28 5.31 -14.55
CA LEU A 290 -18.61 4.73 -14.39
C LEU A 290 -19.72 5.66 -14.90
N ALA A 291 -19.63 6.97 -14.62
CA ALA A 291 -20.57 7.95 -15.14
C ALA A 291 -20.56 8.05 -16.68
N LYS A 292 -19.44 7.72 -17.32
CA LYS A 292 -19.30 7.65 -18.79
C LYS A 292 -19.66 6.28 -19.38
N GLY A 293 -20.22 5.37 -18.57
CA GLY A 293 -20.71 4.07 -19.02
C GLY A 293 -19.65 2.96 -19.15
N ALA A 294 -18.48 3.14 -18.56
CA ALA A 294 -17.49 2.07 -18.49
C ALA A 294 -18.01 0.88 -17.67
N ALA A 295 -17.67 -0.34 -18.10
CA ALA A 295 -18.10 -1.56 -17.43
C ALA A 295 -17.52 -1.67 -16.01
N LEU A 296 -18.35 -2.02 -15.04
CA LEU A 296 -17.95 -2.03 -13.62
C LEU A 296 -16.74 -2.95 -13.38
N GLY A 297 -16.73 -4.16 -13.92
CA GLY A 297 -15.61 -5.09 -13.73
C GLY A 297 -14.32 -4.59 -14.36
N THR A 298 -14.39 -3.90 -15.50
CA THR A 298 -13.21 -3.28 -16.14
C THR A 298 -12.65 -2.15 -15.28
N VAL A 299 -13.52 -1.30 -14.73
CA VAL A 299 -13.12 -0.20 -13.84
C VAL A 299 -12.55 -0.72 -12.53
N LEU A 300 -13.12 -1.79 -11.96
CA LEU A 300 -12.58 -2.44 -10.76
C LEU A 300 -11.21 -3.07 -11.03
N ALA A 301 -11.05 -3.76 -12.16
CA ALA A 301 -9.77 -4.33 -12.56
C ALA A 301 -8.70 -3.24 -12.74
N PHE A 302 -9.04 -2.12 -13.36
CA PHE A 302 -8.18 -0.94 -13.45
C PHE A 302 -7.79 -0.43 -12.07
N MET A 303 -8.76 -0.18 -11.19
CA MET A 303 -8.53 0.31 -9.84
C MET A 303 -7.60 -0.62 -9.05
N MET A 304 -7.89 -1.93 -9.07
CA MET A 304 -7.09 -2.93 -8.38
C MET A 304 -5.66 -3.00 -8.93
N SER A 305 -5.47 -2.88 -10.25
CA SER A 305 -4.13 -2.90 -10.85
C SER A 305 -3.30 -1.67 -10.48
N VAL A 306 -3.90 -0.49 -10.42
CA VAL A 306 -3.25 0.76 -9.99
C VAL A 306 -2.80 0.66 -8.53
N ILE A 307 -3.57 -0.01 -7.67
CA ILE A 307 -3.28 -0.10 -6.24
C ILE A 307 -2.34 -1.28 -5.93
N ALA A 308 -2.56 -2.46 -6.52
CA ALA A 308 -1.88 -3.70 -6.15
C ALA A 308 -0.75 -4.14 -7.10
N LEU A 309 -0.69 -3.58 -8.31
CA LEU A 309 0.31 -3.94 -9.33
C LEU A 309 1.09 -2.74 -9.87
N SER A 310 1.00 -1.59 -9.20
CA SER A 310 1.66 -0.38 -9.69
C SER A 310 3.18 -0.55 -9.80
N LEU A 311 3.77 0.06 -10.83
CA LEU A 311 5.22 0.02 -11.05
C LEU A 311 6.00 0.51 -9.82
N PRO A 312 5.62 1.59 -9.13
CA PRO A 312 6.28 2.01 -7.90
C PRO A 312 6.24 0.97 -6.79
N GLU A 313 5.14 0.24 -6.66
CA GLU A 313 5.03 -0.85 -5.68
C GLU A 313 6.00 -1.98 -6.00
N MET A 314 6.11 -2.38 -7.28
CA MET A 314 7.09 -3.38 -7.72
C MET A 314 8.53 -2.93 -7.44
N ILE A 315 8.83 -1.64 -7.59
CA ILE A 315 10.14 -1.05 -7.26
C ILE A 315 10.41 -1.10 -5.75
N ILE A 316 9.41 -0.84 -4.92
CA ILE A 316 9.52 -0.96 -3.46
C ILE A 316 9.77 -2.43 -3.07
N LEU A 317 8.96 -3.34 -3.61
CA LEU A 317 9.10 -4.78 -3.37
C LEU A 317 10.46 -5.32 -3.84
N ARG A 318 11.08 -4.72 -4.87
CA ARG A 318 12.42 -5.10 -5.36
C ARG A 318 13.52 -4.96 -4.29
N LYS A 319 13.30 -4.16 -3.26
CA LYS A 319 14.22 -4.04 -2.13
C LYS A 319 14.18 -5.23 -1.17
N VAL A 320 13.12 -6.02 -1.24
CA VAL A 320 12.84 -7.14 -0.33
C VAL A 320 12.82 -8.48 -1.08
N LEU A 321 12.38 -8.45 -2.33
CA LEU A 321 12.14 -9.61 -3.18
C LEU A 321 13.05 -9.58 -4.41
N LYS A 322 13.59 -10.75 -4.79
CA LYS A 322 14.30 -10.92 -6.08
C LYS A 322 13.31 -10.92 -7.24
N VAL A 323 13.77 -10.55 -8.44
CA VAL A 323 12.93 -10.36 -9.65
C VAL A 323 12.01 -11.55 -9.93
N ARG A 324 12.48 -12.78 -9.75
CA ARG A 324 11.67 -13.99 -9.98
C ARG A 324 10.44 -14.05 -9.07
N LEU A 325 10.59 -13.72 -7.80
CA LEU A 325 9.48 -13.72 -6.84
C LEU A 325 8.50 -12.58 -7.12
N ILE A 326 9.01 -11.39 -7.53
CA ILE A 326 8.16 -10.27 -7.96
C ILE A 326 7.36 -10.64 -9.21
N ALA A 327 7.99 -11.26 -10.20
CA ALA A 327 7.30 -11.71 -11.42
C ALA A 327 6.20 -12.73 -11.12
N THR A 328 6.46 -13.68 -10.21
CA THR A 328 5.46 -14.64 -9.74
C THR A 328 4.32 -13.93 -9.00
N PHE A 329 4.63 -13.03 -8.08
CA PHE A 329 3.64 -12.20 -7.38
C PHE A 329 2.78 -11.42 -8.38
N ALA A 330 3.41 -10.67 -9.28
CA ALA A 330 2.71 -9.86 -10.27
C ALA A 330 1.83 -10.72 -11.20
N GLY A 331 2.33 -11.87 -11.65
CA GLY A 331 1.57 -12.78 -12.50
C GLY A 331 0.34 -13.37 -11.81
N VAL A 332 0.49 -13.81 -10.55
CA VAL A 332 -0.63 -14.38 -9.76
C VAL A 332 -1.66 -13.31 -9.43
N VAL A 333 -1.22 -12.13 -9.00
CA VAL A 333 -2.13 -11.02 -8.67
C VAL A 333 -2.83 -10.51 -9.93
N ALA A 334 -2.11 -10.33 -11.05
CA ALA A 334 -2.72 -9.93 -12.33
C ALA A 334 -3.79 -10.92 -12.77
N THR A 335 -3.52 -12.22 -12.68
CA THR A 335 -4.51 -13.26 -13.00
C THR A 335 -5.75 -13.14 -12.11
N GLY A 336 -5.55 -12.92 -10.81
CA GLY A 336 -6.66 -12.70 -9.88
C GLY A 336 -7.49 -11.47 -10.22
N ILE A 337 -6.85 -10.36 -10.56
CA ILE A 337 -7.52 -9.11 -10.96
C ILE A 337 -8.32 -9.32 -12.26
N LEU A 338 -7.76 -10.03 -13.24
CA LEU A 338 -8.47 -10.38 -14.47
C LEU A 338 -9.72 -11.22 -14.18
N ILE A 339 -9.61 -12.23 -13.31
CA ILE A 339 -10.77 -13.05 -12.90
C ILE A 339 -11.84 -12.17 -12.25
N VAL A 340 -11.48 -11.30 -11.32
CA VAL A 340 -12.41 -10.35 -10.68
C VAL A 340 -13.09 -9.48 -11.73
N GLY A 341 -12.33 -8.87 -12.63
CA GLY A 341 -12.87 -8.01 -13.69
C GLY A 341 -13.87 -8.73 -14.60
N PHE A 342 -13.53 -9.93 -15.06
CA PHE A 342 -14.44 -10.72 -15.91
C PHE A 342 -15.67 -11.20 -15.15
N VAL A 343 -15.54 -11.64 -13.91
CA VAL A 343 -16.69 -12.08 -13.10
C VAL A 343 -17.67 -10.93 -12.89
N PHE A 344 -17.17 -9.73 -12.56
CA PHE A 344 -18.02 -8.55 -12.39
C PHE A 344 -18.71 -8.14 -13.68
N ASN A 345 -18.03 -8.19 -14.83
CA ASN A 345 -18.64 -7.87 -16.14
C ASN A 345 -19.66 -8.95 -16.58
N ALA A 346 -19.52 -10.20 -16.09
CA ALA A 346 -20.47 -11.27 -16.40
C ALA A 346 -21.71 -11.27 -15.50
N VAL A 347 -21.59 -10.80 -14.27
CA VAL A 347 -22.66 -10.84 -13.25
C VAL A 347 -23.49 -9.56 -13.25
N LEU A 348 -22.90 -8.43 -13.62
CA LEU A 348 -23.50 -7.09 -13.60
C LEU A 348 -23.46 -6.41 -14.96
#